data_fc2b0cc4e61d1a414364306f6e8d666c
#
_entry.id   fc2b0cc4e61d1a414364306f6e8d666c
#
_cell.length_a   1.000
_cell.length_b   1.000
_cell.length_c   1.000
_cell.angle_alpha   90.00
_cell.angle_beta   90.00
_cell.angle_gamma   90.00
#
_symmetry.space_group_name_H-M   'P 1'
#
loop_
_entity.id
_entity.type
_entity.pdbx_description
1 polymer ?
#
loop_
_entity_poly.entity_id
_entity_poly.type
_entity_poly.pdbx_seq_one_letter_code
_entity_poly.pdbx_strand_id
1 'polypeptide(L)'
;MTISDSDRQFLIRCEEVKELSHDPHRKVGVVVVDGEGRALSVGTNAPPAQLGLSKEDSHRSIAADPEWKYFVLEHAERNAINAARDRRVNLEGSTMYGTLFPCADCARAIVAAGISRLVVPTPGGDSVRDLKWLNHYRYALQILDLAGIVVDTAPAEAELSVEGGEGVREKATQR
;
A
#
# COMPACT_ATOMS: atom_id res chain seq x y z
N MET A 1 -18.16 2.36 2.79
CA MET A 1 -18.23 3.80 3.21
C MET A 1 -17.45 4.62 2.20
N THR A 2 -17.79 5.88 2.02
CA THR A 2 -17.03 6.79 1.13
C THR A 2 -15.75 7.20 1.87
N ILE A 3 -14.58 7.06 1.23
CA ILE A 3 -13.31 7.54 1.77
C ILE A 3 -13.32 9.06 1.92
N SER A 4 -12.68 9.58 2.97
CA SER A 4 -12.56 11.02 3.25
C SER A 4 -11.48 11.68 2.36
N ASP A 5 -11.45 13.01 2.33
CA ASP A 5 -10.38 13.75 1.64
C ASP A 5 -9.01 13.48 2.28
N SER A 6 -8.96 13.29 3.59
CA SER A 6 -7.74 12.88 4.28
C SER A 6 -7.27 11.49 3.83
N ASP A 7 -8.19 10.54 3.65
CA ASP A 7 -7.84 9.21 3.13
C ASP A 7 -7.26 9.32 1.71
N ARG A 8 -7.85 10.18 0.85
CA ARG A 8 -7.34 10.43 -0.51
C ARG A 8 -5.90 10.95 -0.49
N GLN A 9 -5.57 11.89 0.41
CA GLN A 9 -4.21 12.42 0.55
C GLN A 9 -3.20 11.33 0.95
N PHE A 10 -3.57 10.42 1.85
CA PHE A 10 -2.69 9.31 2.23
C PHE A 10 -2.55 8.27 1.12
N LEU A 11 -3.59 8.02 0.33
CA LEU A 11 -3.48 7.17 -0.86
C LEU A 11 -2.54 7.78 -1.91
N ILE A 12 -2.62 9.10 -2.16
CA ILE A 12 -1.66 9.81 -3.02
C ILE A 12 -0.23 9.64 -2.48
N ARG A 13 -0.04 9.74 -1.17
CA ARG A 13 1.28 9.51 -0.57
C ARG A 13 1.76 8.06 -0.73
N CYS A 14 0.86 7.07 -0.73
CA CYS A 14 1.23 5.70 -1.06
C CYS A 14 1.75 5.57 -2.50
N GLU A 15 1.18 6.35 -3.45
CA GLU A 15 1.66 6.40 -4.83
C GLU A 15 3.09 6.96 -4.94
N GLU A 16 3.44 7.98 -4.13
CA GLU A 16 4.81 8.49 -4.03
C GLU A 16 5.76 7.44 -3.42
N VAL A 17 5.34 6.77 -2.35
CA VAL A 17 6.13 5.74 -1.66
C VAL A 17 6.40 4.55 -2.57
N LYS A 18 5.44 4.14 -3.41
CA LYS A 18 5.64 3.00 -4.31
C LYS A 18 6.80 3.19 -5.29
N GLU A 19 7.16 4.44 -5.61
CA GLU A 19 8.28 4.73 -6.52
C GLU A 19 9.65 4.30 -5.94
N LEU A 20 9.71 4.06 -4.64
CA LEU A 20 10.90 3.50 -3.96
C LEU A 20 10.99 1.97 -4.09
N SER A 21 9.99 1.31 -4.68
CA SER A 21 9.94 -0.14 -4.84
C SER A 21 11.16 -0.70 -5.60
N HIS A 22 11.60 -1.87 -5.15
CA HIS A 22 12.62 -2.68 -5.81
C HIS A 22 12.03 -3.61 -6.90
N ASP A 23 10.70 -3.71 -7.03
CA ASP A 23 10.06 -4.46 -8.12
C ASP A 23 9.78 -3.52 -9.31
N PRO A 24 10.46 -3.68 -10.46
CA PRO A 24 10.24 -2.82 -11.62
C PRO A 24 8.87 -3.04 -12.29
N HIS A 25 8.19 -4.16 -12.00
CA HIS A 25 6.97 -4.57 -12.68
C HIS A 25 5.70 -4.33 -11.86
N ARG A 26 5.78 -4.42 -10.53
CA ARG A 26 4.62 -4.23 -9.64
C ARG A 26 5.05 -3.49 -8.37
N LYS A 27 5.12 -2.19 -8.48
CA LYS A 27 5.44 -1.32 -7.35
C LYS A 27 4.26 -1.25 -6.40
N VAL A 28 4.54 -1.34 -5.10
CA VAL A 28 3.56 -1.22 -4.01
C VAL A 28 4.06 -0.24 -2.97
N GLY A 29 3.20 0.67 -2.55
CA GLY A 29 3.48 1.63 -1.49
C GLY A 29 2.43 1.55 -0.38
N VAL A 30 2.89 1.69 0.85
CA VAL A 30 2.08 1.66 2.07
C VAL A 30 2.48 2.79 3.00
N VAL A 31 1.48 3.42 3.61
CA VAL A 31 1.64 4.43 4.67
C VAL A 31 0.78 4.03 5.86
N VAL A 32 1.34 4.05 7.07
CA VAL A 32 0.62 3.83 8.32
C VAL A 32 0.55 5.13 9.09
N VAL A 33 -0.65 5.51 9.57
CA VAL A 33 -0.89 6.75 10.29
C VAL A 33 -1.62 6.51 11.62
N ASP A 34 -1.41 7.40 12.58
CA ASP A 34 -2.18 7.39 13.83
C ASP A 34 -3.56 8.07 13.67
N GLY A 35 -4.33 8.10 14.75
CA GLY A 35 -5.65 8.74 14.79
C GLY A 35 -5.63 10.26 14.58
N GLU A 36 -4.47 10.91 14.65
CA GLU A 36 -4.28 12.34 14.44
C GLU A 36 -3.74 12.64 13.02
N GLY A 37 -3.59 11.62 12.17
CA GLY A 37 -3.10 11.76 10.79
C GLY A 37 -1.58 11.92 10.69
N ARG A 38 -0.81 11.60 11.72
CA ARG A 38 0.65 11.60 11.66
C ARG A 38 1.15 10.29 11.06
N ALA A 39 2.05 10.36 10.08
CA ALA A 39 2.67 9.19 9.50
C ALA A 39 3.59 8.49 10.52
N LEU A 40 3.27 7.26 10.86
CA LEU A 40 4.02 6.41 11.77
C LEU A 40 5.10 5.62 11.05
N SER A 41 4.77 5.06 9.90
CA SER A 41 5.72 4.31 9.07
C SER A 41 5.30 4.30 7.61
N VAL A 42 6.25 3.96 6.75
CA VAL A 42 6.03 3.71 5.33
C VAL A 42 6.72 2.41 4.93
N GLY A 43 6.23 1.78 3.87
CA GLY A 43 6.83 0.58 3.32
C GLY A 43 6.61 0.46 1.83
N THR A 44 7.53 -0.20 1.16
CA THR A 44 7.42 -0.58 -0.24
C THR A 44 7.91 -2.01 -0.41
N ASN A 45 7.57 -2.68 -1.51
CA ASN A 45 8.09 -4.02 -1.76
C ASN A 45 9.57 -3.94 -2.14
N ALA A 46 10.40 -4.33 -1.21
CA ALA A 46 11.85 -4.28 -1.24
C ALA A 46 12.44 -5.39 -0.37
N PRO A 47 13.70 -5.79 -0.59
CA PRO A 47 14.37 -6.70 0.33
C PRO A 47 14.43 -6.13 1.75
N PRO A 48 14.49 -6.96 2.80
CA PRO A 48 14.87 -6.50 4.12
C PRO A 48 16.15 -5.64 4.08
N ALA A 49 16.14 -4.49 4.74
CA ALA A 49 17.24 -3.51 4.68
C ALA A 49 18.61 -4.11 5.07
N GLN A 50 18.60 -5.13 5.95
CA GLN A 50 19.79 -5.84 6.42
C GLN A 50 20.52 -6.60 5.30
N LEU A 51 19.87 -6.90 4.17
CA LEU A 51 20.51 -7.53 3.02
C LEU A 51 21.40 -6.55 2.23
N GLY A 52 21.29 -5.25 2.45
CA GLY A 52 22.12 -4.23 1.83
C GLY A 52 22.02 -4.16 0.30
N LEU A 53 20.94 -4.69 -0.29
CA LEU A 53 20.75 -4.70 -1.75
C LEU A 53 20.23 -3.34 -2.24
N SER A 54 20.89 -2.80 -3.25
CA SER A 54 20.39 -1.61 -3.94
C SER A 54 19.20 -1.95 -4.84
N LYS A 55 18.49 -0.93 -5.30
CA LYS A 55 17.40 -1.09 -6.26
C LYS A 55 17.90 -1.68 -7.58
N GLU A 56 19.08 -1.25 -8.02
CA GLU A 56 19.75 -1.76 -9.23
C GLU A 56 20.13 -3.24 -9.09
N ASP A 57 20.58 -3.68 -7.89
CA ASP A 57 20.88 -5.10 -7.62
C ASP A 57 19.61 -5.95 -7.75
N SER A 58 18.52 -5.47 -7.17
CA SER A 58 17.22 -6.15 -7.26
C SER A 58 16.72 -6.22 -8.70
N HIS A 59 16.82 -5.14 -9.47
CA HIS A 59 16.42 -5.11 -10.87
C HIS A 59 17.24 -6.10 -11.71
N ARG A 60 18.57 -6.18 -11.50
CA ARG A 60 19.41 -7.17 -12.17
C ARG A 60 19.02 -8.60 -11.83
N SER A 61 18.75 -8.86 -10.55
CA SER A 61 18.35 -10.19 -10.09
C SER A 61 17.00 -10.61 -10.68
N ILE A 62 16.01 -9.70 -10.70
CA ILE A 62 14.69 -9.95 -11.29
C ILE A 62 14.77 -10.15 -12.82
N ALA A 63 15.66 -9.42 -13.50
CA ALA A 63 15.88 -9.58 -14.94
C ALA A 63 16.51 -10.94 -15.28
N ALA A 64 17.40 -11.43 -14.41
CA ALA A 64 18.03 -12.73 -14.57
C ALA A 64 17.11 -13.90 -14.18
N ASP A 65 16.30 -13.72 -13.14
CA ASP A 65 15.32 -14.68 -12.64
C ASP A 65 14.05 -13.95 -12.17
N PRO A 66 12.96 -13.95 -12.97
CA PRO A 66 11.72 -13.28 -12.60
C PRO A 66 11.04 -13.82 -11.34
N GLU A 67 11.35 -15.04 -10.90
CA GLU A 67 10.80 -15.62 -9.68
C GLU A 67 11.53 -15.13 -8.43
N TRP A 68 12.77 -14.66 -8.54
CA TRP A 68 13.60 -14.16 -7.45
C TRP A 68 12.83 -13.19 -6.52
N LYS A 69 12.02 -12.30 -7.10
CA LYS A 69 11.26 -11.31 -6.37
C LYS A 69 10.24 -11.90 -5.39
N TYR A 70 9.69 -13.07 -5.68
CA TYR A 70 8.70 -13.72 -4.80
C TYR A 70 9.34 -14.32 -3.53
N PHE A 71 10.66 -14.51 -3.52
CA PHE A 71 11.39 -15.12 -2.42
C PHE A 71 12.24 -14.13 -1.64
N VAL A 72 12.66 -13.03 -2.28
CA VAL A 72 13.64 -12.10 -1.68
C VAL A 72 13.01 -10.74 -1.34
N LEU A 73 12.04 -10.26 -2.11
CA LEU A 73 11.34 -9.03 -1.75
C LEU A 73 10.31 -9.28 -0.66
N GLU A 74 10.39 -8.49 0.40
CA GLU A 74 9.33 -8.41 1.39
C GLU A 74 8.20 -7.52 0.85
N HIS A 75 6.94 -7.80 1.25
CA HIS A 75 5.79 -7.01 0.87
C HIS A 75 5.78 -5.65 1.58
N ALA A 76 5.18 -4.65 0.94
CA ALA A 76 5.15 -3.27 1.40
C ALA A 76 4.54 -3.13 2.80
N GLU A 77 3.45 -3.86 3.08
CA GLU A 77 2.76 -3.85 4.37
C GLU A 77 3.68 -4.35 5.49
N ARG A 78 4.36 -5.47 5.25
CA ARG A 78 5.26 -6.04 6.26
C ARG A 78 6.52 -5.20 6.42
N ASN A 79 7.03 -4.58 5.34
CA ASN A 79 8.12 -3.60 5.45
C ASN A 79 7.71 -2.37 6.26
N ALA A 80 6.49 -1.85 6.12
CA ALA A 80 5.99 -0.77 6.95
C ALA A 80 5.91 -1.17 8.44
N ILE A 81 5.39 -2.38 8.74
CA ILE A 81 5.32 -2.92 10.10
C ILE A 81 6.72 -3.13 10.68
N ASN A 82 7.64 -3.70 9.92
CA ASN A 82 9.02 -3.91 10.35
C ASN A 82 9.74 -2.57 10.61
N ALA A 83 9.56 -1.57 9.74
CA ALA A 83 10.13 -0.24 9.93
C ALA A 83 9.62 0.46 11.20
N ALA A 84 8.36 0.27 11.57
CA ALA A 84 7.80 0.75 12.83
C ALA A 84 8.41 0.02 14.03
N ARG A 85 8.48 -1.32 13.95
CA ARG A 85 9.08 -2.16 15.00
C ARG A 85 10.53 -1.78 15.28
N ASP A 86 11.34 -1.61 14.23
CA ASP A 86 12.78 -1.28 14.37
C ASP A 86 12.98 0.08 15.03
N ARG A 87 12.02 1.01 14.86
CA ARG A 87 11.99 2.32 15.52
C ARG A 87 11.22 2.31 16.85
N ARG A 88 10.69 1.17 17.28
CA ARG A 88 9.87 1.01 18.49
C ARG A 88 8.62 1.89 18.48
N VAL A 89 8.04 2.10 17.30
CA VAL A 89 6.77 2.83 17.13
C VAL A 89 5.61 1.85 17.27
N ASN A 90 4.65 2.18 18.15
CA ASN A 90 3.44 1.39 18.32
C ASN A 90 2.46 1.68 17.18
N LEU A 91 1.91 0.63 16.56
CA LEU A 91 0.91 0.70 15.50
C LEU A 91 -0.52 0.37 15.98
N GLU A 92 -0.71 0.10 17.27
CA GLU A 92 -2.02 -0.23 17.83
C GLU A 92 -3.04 0.87 17.53
N GLY A 93 -4.20 0.50 17.00
CA GLY A 93 -5.28 1.44 16.68
C GLY A 93 -5.04 2.31 15.43
N SER A 94 -3.91 2.15 14.74
CA SER A 94 -3.57 2.94 13.55
C SER A 94 -4.38 2.56 12.31
N THR A 95 -4.30 3.40 11.26
CA THR A 95 -4.83 3.14 9.92
C THR A 95 -3.69 2.87 8.94
N MET A 96 -3.79 1.80 8.16
CA MET A 96 -2.88 1.51 7.07
C MET A 96 -3.53 1.84 5.73
N TYR A 97 -2.83 2.58 4.89
CA TYR A 97 -3.17 2.88 3.50
C TYR A 97 -2.24 2.10 2.58
N GLY A 98 -2.74 1.63 1.44
CA GLY A 98 -1.93 0.90 0.48
C GLY A 98 -2.41 1.01 -0.95
N THR A 99 -1.51 0.88 -1.91
CA THR A 99 -1.81 0.91 -3.34
C THR A 99 -2.36 -0.41 -3.88
N LEU A 100 -2.30 -1.50 -3.07
CA LEU A 100 -2.88 -2.80 -3.39
C LEU A 100 -3.58 -3.42 -2.18
N PHE A 101 -4.55 -4.29 -2.45
CA PHE A 101 -5.17 -5.12 -1.42
C PHE A 101 -4.15 -6.14 -0.88
N PRO A 102 -4.07 -6.36 0.45
CA PRO A 102 -3.07 -7.24 1.06
C PRO A 102 -3.31 -8.72 0.72
N CYS A 103 -2.24 -9.49 0.64
CA CYS A 103 -2.34 -10.94 0.64
C CYS A 103 -2.66 -11.49 2.04
N ALA A 104 -2.99 -12.78 2.15
CA ALA A 104 -3.30 -13.42 3.43
C ALA A 104 -2.15 -13.35 4.46
N ASP A 105 -0.90 -13.39 4.00
CA ASP A 105 0.27 -13.25 4.91
C ASP A 105 0.35 -11.83 5.48
N CYS A 106 0.16 -10.81 4.64
CA CYS A 106 0.12 -9.42 5.08
C CYS A 106 -1.08 -9.16 5.99
N ALA A 107 -2.26 -9.74 5.71
CA ALA A 107 -3.43 -9.60 6.58
C ALA A 107 -3.15 -10.11 8.00
N ARG A 108 -2.47 -11.27 8.15
CA ARG A 108 -2.05 -11.76 9.47
C ARG A 108 -1.07 -10.82 10.17
N ALA A 109 -0.13 -10.24 9.42
CA ALA A 109 0.82 -9.28 9.99
C ALA A 109 0.15 -7.97 10.42
N ILE A 110 -0.82 -7.48 9.65
CA ILE A 110 -1.65 -6.30 9.96
C ILE A 110 -2.41 -6.52 11.28
N VAL A 111 -3.07 -7.68 11.42
CA VAL A 111 -3.76 -8.07 12.67
C VAL A 111 -2.78 -8.11 13.84
N ALA A 112 -1.63 -8.78 13.67
CA ALA A 112 -0.62 -8.93 14.73
C ALA A 112 0.02 -7.60 15.15
N ALA A 113 0.01 -6.58 14.27
CA ALA A 113 0.50 -5.24 14.54
C ALA A 113 -0.52 -4.34 15.26
N GLY A 114 -1.76 -4.80 15.44
CA GLY A 114 -2.83 -4.04 16.10
C GLY A 114 -3.43 -2.93 15.23
N ILE A 115 -3.20 -2.95 13.94
CA ILE A 115 -3.80 -1.99 13.00
C ILE A 115 -5.31 -2.20 12.99
N SER A 116 -6.10 -1.14 13.16
CA SER A 116 -7.55 -1.21 13.32
C SER A 116 -8.35 -0.90 12.05
N ARG A 117 -7.72 -0.22 11.08
CA ARG A 117 -8.36 0.19 9.82
C ARG A 117 -7.41 0.02 8.64
N LEU A 118 -7.96 -0.42 7.52
CA LEU A 118 -7.25 -0.57 6.25
C LEU A 118 -8.00 0.19 5.15
N VAL A 119 -7.29 1.01 4.37
CA VAL A 119 -7.82 1.74 3.22
C VAL A 119 -7.01 1.36 1.98
N VAL A 120 -7.62 0.63 1.06
CA VAL A 120 -6.93 0.02 -0.10
C VAL A 120 -7.88 -0.06 -1.30
N PRO A 121 -7.37 -0.24 -2.53
CA PRO A 121 -8.23 -0.51 -3.69
C PRO A 121 -9.04 -1.80 -3.51
N THR A 122 -10.20 -1.84 -4.17
CA THR A 122 -11.00 -3.08 -4.27
C THR A 122 -10.15 -4.17 -4.95
N PRO A 123 -10.06 -5.39 -4.36
CA PRO A 123 -9.31 -6.48 -4.98
C PRO A 123 -9.98 -6.94 -6.28
N GLY A 124 -9.17 -7.37 -7.27
CA GLY A 124 -9.68 -7.95 -8.51
C GLY A 124 -9.86 -6.96 -9.67
N GLY A 125 -9.31 -5.75 -9.57
CA GLY A 125 -9.35 -4.75 -10.66
C GLY A 125 -8.55 -5.13 -11.91
N ASP A 126 -7.57 -6.02 -11.80
CA ASP A 126 -6.79 -6.60 -12.91
C ASP A 126 -7.05 -8.12 -12.99
N SER A 127 -8.01 -8.50 -13.83
CA SER A 127 -8.51 -9.89 -13.92
C SER A 127 -7.43 -10.92 -14.31
N VAL A 128 -6.46 -10.56 -15.12
CA VAL A 128 -5.38 -11.48 -15.56
C VAL A 128 -4.30 -11.61 -14.48
N ARG A 129 -3.88 -10.49 -13.91
CA ARG A 129 -2.82 -10.42 -12.91
C ARG A 129 -3.28 -10.97 -11.57
N ASP A 130 -4.52 -10.72 -11.20
CA ASP A 130 -5.06 -11.05 -9.88
C ASP A 130 -5.58 -12.48 -9.77
N LEU A 131 -5.75 -13.21 -10.89
CA LEU A 131 -6.21 -14.61 -10.86
C LEU A 131 -5.42 -15.48 -9.87
N LYS A 132 -4.09 -15.37 -9.86
CA LYS A 132 -3.25 -16.13 -8.92
C LYS A 132 -3.37 -15.68 -7.46
N TRP A 133 -3.94 -14.48 -7.21
CA TRP A 133 -4.09 -13.90 -5.89
C TRP A 133 -5.51 -14.02 -5.31
N LEU A 134 -6.48 -14.53 -6.07
CA LEU A 134 -7.88 -14.61 -5.65
C LEU A 134 -8.06 -15.32 -4.30
N ASN A 135 -7.38 -16.45 -4.09
CA ASN A 135 -7.43 -17.14 -2.81
C ASN A 135 -6.79 -16.33 -1.68
N HIS A 136 -5.68 -15.64 -1.95
CA HIS A 136 -5.05 -14.75 -0.98
C HIS A 136 -6.01 -13.63 -0.57
N TYR A 137 -6.69 -12.98 -1.51
CA TYR A 137 -7.65 -11.91 -1.22
C TYR A 137 -8.86 -12.41 -0.43
N ARG A 138 -9.41 -13.55 -0.81
CA ARG A 138 -10.52 -14.18 -0.08
C ARG A 138 -10.16 -14.46 1.38
N TYR A 139 -9.02 -15.08 1.63
CA TYR A 139 -8.59 -15.38 3.00
C TYR A 139 -8.11 -14.13 3.75
N ALA A 140 -7.54 -13.14 3.08
CA ALA A 140 -7.21 -11.87 3.69
C ALA A 140 -8.47 -11.16 4.22
N LEU A 141 -9.52 -11.07 3.41
CA LEU A 141 -10.82 -10.52 3.85
C LEU A 141 -11.36 -11.26 5.08
N GLN A 142 -11.34 -12.59 5.06
CA GLN A 142 -11.80 -13.41 6.20
C GLN A 142 -10.96 -13.15 7.46
N ILE A 143 -9.63 -13.03 7.35
CA ILE A 143 -8.72 -12.76 8.47
C ILE A 143 -9.00 -11.38 9.06
N LEU A 144 -9.15 -10.36 8.20
CA LEU A 144 -9.41 -8.98 8.62
C LEU A 144 -10.78 -8.85 9.31
N ASP A 145 -11.82 -9.51 8.76
CA ASP A 145 -13.17 -9.55 9.33
C ASP A 145 -13.20 -10.23 10.71
N LEU A 146 -12.58 -11.41 10.83
CA LEU A 146 -12.46 -12.13 12.12
C LEU A 146 -11.73 -11.31 13.20
N ALA A 147 -10.81 -10.43 12.79
CA ALA A 147 -10.09 -9.54 13.70
C ALA A 147 -10.83 -8.22 13.98
N GLY A 148 -11.97 -7.97 13.33
CA GLY A 148 -12.74 -6.74 13.48
C GLY A 148 -12.06 -5.51 12.86
N ILE A 149 -11.15 -5.71 11.89
CA ILE A 149 -10.48 -4.60 11.19
C ILE A 149 -11.45 -3.98 10.18
N VAL A 150 -11.62 -2.68 10.25
CA VAL A 150 -12.43 -1.92 9.28
C VAL A 150 -11.68 -1.86 7.95
N VAL A 151 -12.30 -2.35 6.88
CA VAL A 151 -11.73 -2.29 5.53
C VAL A 151 -12.58 -1.35 4.68
N ASP A 152 -12.00 -0.21 4.32
CA ASP A 152 -12.57 0.73 3.37
C ASP A 152 -11.90 0.56 2.00
N THR A 153 -12.70 0.43 0.94
CA THR A 153 -12.17 0.33 -0.41
C THR A 153 -12.22 1.67 -1.13
N ALA A 154 -11.08 2.02 -1.74
CA ALA A 154 -10.93 3.22 -2.55
C ALA A 154 -11.12 2.89 -4.03
N PRO A 155 -11.52 3.88 -4.87
CA PRO A 155 -11.44 3.77 -6.32
C PRO A 155 -10.01 3.45 -6.78
N ALA A 156 -9.85 2.86 -7.97
CA ALA A 156 -8.54 2.66 -8.58
C ALA A 156 -7.85 4.02 -8.87
N GLU A 157 -6.52 4.01 -8.95
CA GLU A 157 -5.65 5.20 -9.14
C GLU A 157 -6.14 6.20 -10.20
N ALA A 158 -6.69 5.71 -11.33
CA ALA A 158 -7.20 6.54 -12.41
C ALA A 158 -8.38 7.46 -12.02
N GLU A 159 -9.14 7.10 -10.98
CA GLU A 159 -10.30 7.88 -10.51
C GLU A 159 -9.92 8.90 -9.43
N LEU A 160 -8.77 8.71 -8.75
CA LEU A 160 -8.27 9.64 -7.74
C LEU A 160 -7.74 10.96 -8.34
N SER A 161 -7.30 10.94 -9.61
CA SER A 161 -6.70 12.08 -10.31
C SER A 161 -7.73 12.99 -11.04
N VAL A 162 -8.97 12.59 -11.19
CA VAL A 162 -9.98 13.32 -12.00
C VAL A 162 -10.74 14.38 -11.20
N GLU A 163 -10.86 14.26 -9.88
CA GLU A 163 -11.65 15.19 -9.05
C GLU A 163 -10.90 16.47 -8.62
N GLY A 164 -9.60 16.62 -8.93
CA GLY A 164 -8.77 17.80 -8.60
C GLY A 164 -8.68 18.88 -9.67
N GLY A 165 -9.38 18.77 -10.81
CA GLY A 165 -9.16 19.55 -12.02
C GLY A 165 -10.24 20.53 -12.44
N GLU A 166 -11.21 20.93 -11.60
CA GLU A 166 -12.17 21.99 -11.93
C GLU A 166 -12.06 23.17 -10.97
N GLY A 167 -11.38 24.21 -11.42
CA GLY A 167 -11.43 25.50 -10.74
C GLY A 167 -10.31 26.46 -11.14
N VAL A 168 -10.49 27.18 -12.17
CA VAL A 168 -10.35 28.61 -12.44
C VAL A 168 -9.95 28.85 -13.90
N ARG A 169 -10.92 28.97 -14.77
CA ARG A 169 -10.75 29.76 -15.98
C ARG A 169 -11.09 31.21 -15.65
N GLU A 170 -10.06 31.98 -15.37
CA GLU A 170 -10.14 33.41 -15.26
C GLU A 170 -10.46 34.00 -16.64
N LYS A 171 -11.63 34.66 -16.76
CA LYS A 171 -12.02 35.40 -17.96
C LYS A 171 -11.18 36.66 -18.03
N ALA A 172 -10.18 36.68 -18.88
CA ALA A 172 -9.57 37.93 -19.32
C ALA A 172 -10.55 38.68 -20.20
N THR A 173 -11.18 39.73 -19.64
CA THR A 173 -11.98 40.72 -20.39
C THR A 173 -11.01 41.72 -21.00
N GLN A 174 -10.97 41.73 -22.33
CA GLN A 174 -10.35 42.82 -23.09
C GLN A 174 -11.17 44.11 -22.94
N ARG A 175 -10.49 45.19 -22.63
CA ARG A 175 -10.74 46.52 -23.08
C ARG A 175 -9.44 47.22 -23.48
#